data_d654e1f168194fd6da9e4d2827584bd6
#
_entry.id   d654e1f168194fd6da9e4d2827584bd6
#
_cell.length_a   1.000
_cell.length_b   1.000
_cell.length_c   1.000
_cell.angle_alpha   90.00
_cell.angle_beta   90.00
_cell.angle_gamma   90.00
#
_symmetry.space_group_name_H-M   'P 1'
#
loop_
_entity.id
_entity.type
_entity.pdbx_description
1 polymer ?
#
loop_
_entity_poly.entity_id
_entity_poly.type
_entity_poly.pdbx_seq_one_letter_code
_entity_poly.pdbx_strand_id
1 'polypeptide(L)'
;MAVVVEMIHTRCAPEVRAEVAALVEHALSDRTGDWRVLIVGSQADDRWEMKITGPNAFERSYTLDGSAGQHEPHTVGDLVRKMVPSLR
;
A
#
# COMPACT_ATOMS: atom_id res chain seq x y z
N MET A 1 -11.89 -11.73 -7.71
CA MET A 1 -10.85 -11.29 -6.78
C MET A 1 -9.86 -10.41 -7.53
N ALA A 2 -9.74 -9.16 -7.11
CA ALA A 2 -8.86 -8.21 -7.77
C ALA A 2 -8.16 -7.32 -6.74
N VAL A 3 -6.92 -6.98 -7.02
CA VAL A 3 -6.17 -6.01 -6.23
C VAL A 3 -5.72 -4.90 -7.16
N VAL A 4 -6.10 -3.67 -6.84
CA VAL A 4 -5.73 -2.49 -7.62
C VAL A 4 -4.85 -1.62 -6.73
N VAL A 5 -3.66 -1.29 -7.22
CA VAL A 5 -2.73 -0.40 -6.51
C VAL A 5 -2.51 0.84 -7.35
N GLU A 6 -2.77 2.01 -6.76
CA GLU A 6 -2.54 3.30 -7.40
C GLU A 6 -1.54 4.09 -6.56
N MET A 7 -0.59 4.72 -7.23
CA MET A 7 0.42 5.56 -6.58
C MET A 7 0.46 6.91 -7.28
N ILE A 8 0.20 7.97 -6.53
CA ILE A 8 0.09 9.33 -7.06
C ILE A 8 1.09 10.22 -6.31
N HIS A 9 1.87 11.00 -7.06
CA HIS A 9 2.82 11.98 -6.50
C HIS A 9 3.82 11.40 -5.50
N THR A 10 4.18 10.13 -5.65
CA THR A 10 5.11 9.48 -4.73
C THR A 10 6.57 9.85 -4.95
N ARG A 11 6.89 10.42 -6.12
CA ARG A 11 8.26 10.88 -6.48
C ARG A 11 9.31 9.79 -6.38
N CYS A 12 8.93 8.54 -6.49
CA CYS A 12 9.88 7.45 -6.51
C CYS A 12 10.19 7.04 -7.96
N ALA A 13 11.31 6.34 -8.15
CA ALA A 13 11.67 5.82 -9.46
C ALA A 13 10.62 4.83 -9.95
N PRO A 14 10.42 4.71 -11.28
CA PRO A 14 9.44 3.76 -11.82
C PRO A 14 9.66 2.33 -11.35
N GLU A 15 10.90 1.91 -11.18
CA GLU A 15 11.24 0.57 -10.68
C GLU A 15 10.75 0.37 -9.25
N VAL A 16 10.93 1.38 -8.41
CA VAL A 16 10.48 1.33 -7.01
C VAL A 16 8.95 1.29 -6.97
N ARG A 17 8.30 2.10 -7.80
CA ARG A 17 6.84 2.11 -7.86
C ARG A 17 6.30 0.73 -8.26
N ALA A 18 6.88 0.13 -9.28
CA ALA A 18 6.46 -1.20 -9.73
C ALA A 18 6.69 -2.25 -8.66
N GLU A 19 7.80 -2.17 -7.95
CA GLU A 19 8.12 -3.12 -6.89
C GLU A 19 7.17 -2.98 -5.70
N VAL A 20 6.85 -1.75 -5.30
CA VAL A 20 5.88 -1.51 -4.23
C VAL A 20 4.53 -2.09 -4.62
N ALA A 21 4.06 -1.80 -5.85
CA ALA A 21 2.78 -2.31 -6.32
C ALA A 21 2.76 -3.85 -6.32
N ALA A 22 3.83 -4.49 -6.79
CA ALA A 22 3.91 -5.93 -6.83
C ALA A 22 3.88 -6.55 -5.43
N LEU A 23 4.61 -5.98 -4.49
CA LEU A 23 4.63 -6.50 -3.12
C LEU A 23 3.31 -6.28 -2.39
N VAL A 24 2.63 -5.16 -2.65
CA VAL A 24 1.29 -4.92 -2.08
C VAL A 24 0.29 -5.92 -2.66
N GLU A 25 0.31 -6.14 -3.97
CA GLU A 25 -0.56 -7.14 -4.59
C GLU A 25 -0.29 -8.52 -4.02
N HIS A 26 0.96 -8.88 -3.85
CA HIS A 26 1.33 -10.17 -3.27
C HIS A 26 0.84 -10.28 -1.82
N ALA A 27 0.95 -9.22 -1.04
CA ALA A 27 0.51 -9.22 0.35
C ALA A 27 -1.00 -9.46 0.47
N LEU A 28 -1.78 -9.05 -0.53
CA LEU A 28 -3.23 -9.21 -0.53
C LEU A 28 -3.69 -10.41 -1.38
N SER A 29 -2.76 -11.15 -1.96
CA SER A 29 -3.11 -12.22 -2.91
C SER A 29 -3.90 -13.37 -2.28
N ASP A 30 -3.77 -13.59 -0.98
CA ASP A 30 -4.49 -14.63 -0.25
C ASP A 30 -5.76 -14.10 0.44
N ARG A 31 -6.11 -12.83 0.20
CA ARG A 31 -7.33 -12.24 0.74
C ARG A 31 -8.46 -12.38 -0.28
N THR A 32 -9.66 -12.69 0.18
CA THR A 32 -10.82 -12.80 -0.69
C THR A 32 -11.45 -11.42 -0.92
N GLY A 33 -12.09 -11.23 -2.08
CA GLY A 33 -12.77 -10.00 -2.43
C GLY A 33 -11.91 -9.06 -3.26
N ASP A 34 -12.44 -7.87 -3.48
CA ASP A 34 -11.76 -6.83 -4.24
C ASP A 34 -11.10 -5.83 -3.30
N TRP A 35 -9.83 -5.55 -3.56
CA TRP A 35 -9.05 -4.67 -2.72
C TRP A 35 -8.49 -3.52 -3.54
N ARG A 36 -8.44 -2.35 -2.94
CA ARG A 36 -7.82 -1.18 -3.56
C ARG A 36 -6.88 -0.53 -2.56
N VAL A 37 -5.67 -0.26 -3.01
CA VAL A 37 -4.67 0.45 -2.21
C VAL A 37 -4.29 1.72 -2.96
N LEU A 38 -4.50 2.86 -2.33
CA LEU A 38 -4.14 4.16 -2.89
C LEU A 38 -3.01 4.75 -2.04
N ILE A 39 -1.90 5.07 -2.68
CA ILE A 39 -0.76 5.71 -2.03
C ILE A 39 -0.56 7.07 -2.67
N VAL A 40 -0.67 8.13 -1.87
CA VAL A 40 -0.53 9.51 -2.32
C VAL A 40 0.66 10.15 -1.61
N GLY A 41 1.61 10.64 -2.38
CA GLY A 41 2.77 11.33 -1.85
C GLY A 41 2.44 12.77 -1.47
N SER A 42 3.11 13.27 -0.43
CA SER A 42 3.01 14.66 -0.05
C SER A 42 3.99 15.49 -0.87
N GLN A 43 3.59 16.69 -1.27
CA GLN A 43 4.49 17.63 -1.93
C GLN A 43 5.29 18.46 -0.94
N ALA A 44 4.87 18.48 0.32
CA ALA A 44 5.46 19.33 1.34
C ALA A 44 6.53 18.62 2.15
N ASP A 45 6.43 17.31 2.29
CA ASP A 45 7.37 16.54 3.11
C ASP A 45 7.56 15.14 2.52
N ASP A 46 8.33 14.32 3.25
CA ASP A 46 8.69 12.96 2.81
C ASP A 46 7.73 11.94 3.40
N ARG A 47 6.44 12.14 3.19
CA ARG A 47 5.39 11.25 3.68
C ARG A 47 4.46 10.81 2.58
N TRP A 48 4.02 9.57 2.68
CA TRP A 48 2.99 9.02 1.82
C TRP A 48 1.77 8.69 2.68
N GLU A 49 0.58 8.94 2.15
CA GLU A 49 -0.65 8.47 2.76
C GLU A 49 -1.13 7.24 2.01
N MET A 50 -1.31 6.15 2.72
CA MET A 50 -1.80 4.91 2.15
C MET A 50 -3.21 4.64 2.67
N LYS A 51 -4.15 4.40 1.74
CA LYS A 51 -5.52 4.04 2.08
C LYS A 51 -5.82 2.69 1.48
N ILE A 52 -6.30 1.76 2.31
CA ILE A 52 -6.67 0.43 1.88
C ILE A 52 -8.17 0.28 2.03
N THR A 53 -8.85 -0.06 0.92
CA THR A 53 -10.28 -0.36 0.94
C THR A 53 -10.49 -1.79 0.46
N GLY A 54 -11.47 -2.46 1.02
CA GLY A 54 -11.75 -3.85 0.70
C GLY A 54 -13.22 -4.20 0.89
N PRO A 55 -13.56 -5.50 0.85
CA PRO A 55 -14.94 -5.94 0.98
C PRO A 55 -15.50 -5.66 2.37
N ASN A 56 -16.84 -5.65 2.46
CA ASN A 56 -17.55 -5.43 3.74
C ASN A 56 -17.22 -4.10 4.39
N ALA A 57 -17.06 -3.05 3.57
CA ALA A 57 -16.75 -1.69 4.02
C ALA A 57 -15.41 -1.58 4.77
N PHE A 58 -14.49 -2.51 4.53
CA PHE A 58 -13.16 -2.43 5.11
C PHE A 58 -12.44 -1.18 4.61
N GLU A 59 -11.91 -0.38 5.54
CA GLU A 59 -11.15 0.81 5.21
C GLU A 59 -10.12 1.08 6.30
N ARG A 60 -8.87 1.27 5.89
CA ARG A 60 -7.77 1.62 6.80
C ARG A 60 -6.89 2.65 6.12
N SER A 61 -6.39 3.59 6.91
CA SER A 61 -5.45 4.61 6.44
C SER A 61 -4.18 4.56 7.28
N TYR A 62 -3.06 4.82 6.64
CA TYR A 62 -1.76 4.79 7.31
C TYR A 62 -0.84 5.82 6.66
N THR A 63 -0.02 6.50 7.47
CA THR A 63 0.99 7.43 6.99
C THR A 63 2.34 6.73 6.95
N LEU A 64 3.00 6.76 5.81
CA LEU A 64 4.32 6.17 5.60
C LEU A 64 5.37 7.28 5.61
N ASP A 65 6.31 7.19 6.54
CA ASP A 65 7.37 8.18 6.69
C ASP A 65 8.64 7.69 6.00
N GLY A 66 9.08 8.41 4.97
CA GLY A 66 10.28 8.04 4.23
C GLY A 66 11.54 8.10 5.07
N SER A 67 11.62 9.02 6.02
CA SER A 67 12.79 9.12 6.89
C SER A 67 12.92 7.92 7.84
N ALA A 68 11.81 7.22 8.08
CA ALA A 68 11.80 5.99 8.87
C ALA A 68 11.96 4.73 8.02
N GLY A 69 12.24 4.87 6.73
CA GLY A 69 12.40 3.73 5.82
C GLY A 69 11.09 3.08 5.41
N GLN A 70 9.96 3.72 5.63
CA GLN A 70 8.65 3.14 5.34
C GLN A 70 8.25 3.24 3.86
N HIS A 71 9.10 3.84 3.01
CA HIS A 71 8.91 3.84 1.56
C HIS A 71 9.59 2.67 0.87
N GLU A 72 10.30 1.84 1.61
CA GLU A 72 10.93 0.64 1.07
C GLU A 72 9.86 -0.35 0.61
N PRO A 73 9.98 -0.96 -0.59
CA PRO A 73 8.93 -1.84 -1.10
C PRO A 73 8.55 -2.97 -0.15
N HIS A 74 9.51 -3.68 0.41
CA HIS A 74 9.21 -4.77 1.31
C HIS A 74 8.57 -4.31 2.62
N THR A 75 8.93 -3.10 3.09
CA THR A 75 8.33 -2.53 4.29
C THR A 75 6.86 -2.19 4.05
N VAL A 76 6.55 -1.62 2.88
CA VAL A 76 5.16 -1.33 2.51
C VAL A 76 4.35 -2.62 2.46
N GLY A 77 4.88 -3.66 1.84
CA GLY A 77 4.21 -4.97 1.78
C GLY A 77 3.95 -5.55 3.17
N ASP A 78 4.93 -5.48 4.06
CA ASP A 78 4.78 -5.98 5.43
C ASP A 78 3.72 -5.19 6.21
N LEU A 79 3.68 -3.87 6.03
CA LEU A 79 2.67 -3.03 6.67
C LEU A 79 1.27 -3.40 6.18
N VAL A 80 1.10 -3.64 4.89
CA VAL A 80 -0.19 -4.05 4.33
C VAL A 80 -0.63 -5.37 4.96
N ARG A 81 0.27 -6.34 5.10
CA ARG A 81 -0.07 -7.61 5.75
C ARG A 81 -0.53 -7.44 7.18
N LYS A 82 0.07 -6.51 7.92
CA LYS A 82 -0.31 -6.22 9.30
C LYS A 82 -1.65 -5.50 9.39
N MET A 83 -1.91 -4.59 8.43
CA MET A 83 -3.13 -3.80 8.43
C MET A 83 -4.35 -4.60 7.97
N VAL A 84 -4.13 -5.62 7.15
CA VAL A 84 -5.21 -6.45 6.61
C VAL A 84 -5.04 -7.86 7.18
N PRO A 85 -5.70 -8.17 8.29
CA PRO A 85 -5.56 -9.49 8.90
C PRO A 85 -6.17 -10.56 8.01
N SER A 86 -5.63 -11.77 8.12
CA SER A 86 -6.18 -12.92 7.43
C SER A 86 -7.56 -13.25 7.99
N LEU A 87 -8.53 -13.50 7.12
CA LEU A 87 -9.91 -13.81 7.50
C LEU A 87 -10.14 -15.31 7.67
N ARG A 88 -9.22 -15.97 8.26
CA ARG A 88 -9.39 -17.39 8.53
C ARG A 88 -9.96 -17.65 9.90
#